data_3d031edab6d8903221e8a433b4ac5863
#
_entry.id   3d031edab6d8903221e8a433b4ac5863
#
_cell.length_a   1.000
_cell.length_b   1.000
_cell.length_c   1.000
_cell.angle_alpha   90.00
_cell.angle_beta   90.00
_cell.angle_gamma   90.00
#
_symmetry.space_group_name_H-M   'P 1'
#
loop_
_entity.id
_entity.type
_entity.pdbx_description
1 polymer ?
#
loop_
_entity_poly.entity_id
_entity_poly.type
_entity_poly.pdbx_seq_one_letter_code
_entity_poly.pdbx_strand_id
1 'polypeptide(L)'
;RRKYPYLTRGLEPERGWISVFFIHPEYRHKGYGTQLLQEIEDRLIKAGSKNITLCAYSPNYFSPGIDALYTEGVSFFESHGYPRSGEEYSMARDLYTFTLPEKTVLHKKELEGKGITFTMYTDTYKDTLLSLTNREFGAGWTLNVLHALQKQEAEDTIVLAVKDNEVIGYCMRKIDGNDGRFG
;
A
#
# COMPACT_ATOMS: atom_id res chain seq x y z
N ARG A 1 -14.86 1.36 9.10
CA ARG A 1 -15.32 0.22 8.31
C ARG A 1 -15.38 0.60 6.84
N ARG A 2 -14.76 -0.21 5.94
CA ARG A 2 -14.79 0.02 4.50
C ARG A 2 -16.20 -0.18 3.93
N LYS A 3 -16.57 0.69 3.00
CA LYS A 3 -17.78 0.52 2.19
C LYS A 3 -17.40 0.72 0.72
N TYR A 4 -16.93 -0.34 0.09
CA TYR A 4 -16.70 -0.35 -1.36
C TYR A 4 -17.68 -1.36 -1.99
N PRO A 5 -18.81 -0.89 -2.53
CA PRO A 5 -19.89 -1.78 -2.99
C PRO A 5 -19.51 -2.66 -4.18
N TYR A 6 -18.43 -2.34 -4.88
CA TYR A 6 -17.99 -3.06 -6.08
C TYR A 6 -16.80 -4.01 -5.85
N LEU A 7 -16.26 -4.07 -4.63
CA LEU A 7 -15.19 -4.98 -4.28
C LEU A 7 -15.61 -5.86 -3.09
N THR A 8 -16.14 -7.03 -3.42
CA THR A 8 -16.60 -7.98 -2.39
C THR A 8 -15.53 -8.96 -1.93
N ARG A 9 -14.42 -9.13 -2.68
CA ARG A 9 -13.33 -10.04 -2.34
C ARG A 9 -12.14 -9.32 -1.74
N GLY A 10 -11.53 -9.92 -0.71
CA GLY A 10 -10.31 -9.43 -0.08
C GLY A 10 -10.48 -8.18 0.79
N LEU A 11 -11.69 -7.65 0.91
CA LEU A 11 -12.01 -6.65 1.91
C LEU A 11 -12.48 -7.38 3.16
N GLU A 12 -11.80 -7.18 4.25
CA GLU A 12 -12.20 -7.71 5.54
C GLU A 12 -13.32 -6.79 6.11
N PRO A 13 -14.59 -7.14 5.95
CA PRO A 13 -15.70 -6.25 6.32
C PRO A 13 -15.79 -6.00 7.82
N GLU A 14 -15.18 -6.89 8.61
CA GLU A 14 -15.14 -6.84 10.07
C GLU A 14 -13.84 -6.23 10.61
N ARG A 15 -12.97 -5.71 9.74
CA ARG A 15 -11.76 -5.01 10.14
C ARG A 15 -12.00 -3.50 10.22
N GLY A 16 -11.63 -2.90 11.35
CA GLY A 16 -11.49 -1.46 11.53
C GLY A 16 -10.04 -1.00 11.35
N TRP A 17 -9.85 0.28 11.02
CA TRP A 17 -8.50 0.86 10.93
C TRP A 17 -8.44 2.16 11.70
N ILE A 18 -7.37 2.34 12.46
CA ILE A 18 -6.96 3.62 13.02
C ILE A 18 -5.86 4.16 12.10
N SER A 19 -6.22 5.05 11.20
CA SER A 19 -5.31 5.54 10.15
C SER A 19 -4.36 6.62 10.65
N VAL A 20 -4.79 7.41 11.64
CA VAL A 20 -4.03 8.48 12.27
C VAL A 20 -4.37 8.51 13.75
N PHE A 21 -3.36 8.66 14.59
CA PHE A 21 -3.52 8.82 16.02
C PHE A 21 -2.48 9.83 16.53
N PHE A 22 -2.92 10.84 17.25
CA PHE A 22 -2.05 11.92 17.69
C PHE A 22 -2.53 12.52 19.00
N ILE A 23 -1.58 12.75 19.93
CA ILE A 23 -1.76 13.56 21.14
C ILE A 23 -0.69 14.65 21.13
N HIS A 24 -1.13 15.91 21.24
CA HIS A 24 -0.24 17.04 21.33
C HIS A 24 0.79 16.85 22.47
N PRO A 25 2.07 17.18 22.27
CA PRO A 25 3.14 16.89 23.24
C PRO A 25 2.83 17.32 24.68
N GLU A 26 2.28 18.52 24.87
CA GLU A 26 1.95 19.05 26.20
C GLU A 26 0.85 18.27 26.95
N TYR A 27 0.11 17.43 26.23
CA TYR A 27 -0.99 16.62 26.80
C TYR A 27 -0.66 15.13 26.88
N ARG A 28 0.57 14.72 26.52
CA ARG A 28 1.02 13.35 26.67
C ARG A 28 1.23 12.97 28.14
N HIS A 29 1.31 11.68 28.41
CA HIS A 29 1.53 11.09 29.74
C HIS A 29 0.48 11.49 30.80
N LYS A 30 -0.71 11.95 30.36
CA LYS A 30 -1.83 12.37 31.23
C LYS A 30 -3.07 11.46 31.07
N GLY A 31 -2.92 10.30 30.42
CA GLY A 31 -4.01 9.37 30.18
C GLY A 31 -4.89 9.66 28.96
N TYR A 32 -4.74 10.81 28.31
CA TYR A 32 -5.57 11.18 27.15
C TYR A 32 -5.42 10.26 25.96
N GLY A 33 -4.22 9.70 25.74
CA GLY A 33 -3.99 8.72 24.68
C GLY A 33 -4.81 7.46 24.90
N THR A 34 -4.81 6.92 26.11
CA THR A 34 -5.60 5.73 26.48
C THR A 34 -7.09 5.99 26.34
N GLN A 35 -7.59 7.15 26.79
CA GLN A 35 -9.01 7.51 26.65
C GLN A 35 -9.42 7.65 25.18
N LEU A 36 -8.59 8.28 24.35
CA LEU A 36 -8.85 8.43 22.92
C LEU A 36 -8.84 7.08 22.21
N LEU A 37 -7.91 6.20 22.55
CA LEU A 37 -7.83 4.85 22.01
C LEU A 37 -9.09 4.05 22.36
N GLN A 38 -9.48 4.06 23.60
CA GLN A 38 -10.70 3.39 24.08
C GLN A 38 -11.94 3.87 23.32
N GLU A 39 -12.10 5.19 23.15
CA GLU A 39 -13.25 5.76 22.46
C GLU A 39 -13.31 5.33 20.99
N ILE A 40 -12.17 5.29 20.27
CA ILE A 40 -12.16 4.84 18.88
C ILE A 40 -12.39 3.34 18.75
N GLU A 41 -11.86 2.52 19.67
CA GLU A 41 -12.12 1.08 19.73
C GLU A 41 -13.60 0.81 19.94
N ASP A 42 -14.24 1.46 20.92
CA ASP A 42 -15.68 1.31 21.17
C ASP A 42 -16.53 1.67 19.94
N ARG A 43 -16.15 2.73 19.22
CA ARG A 43 -16.85 3.11 17.98
C ARG A 43 -16.67 2.10 16.86
N LEU A 44 -15.46 1.56 16.71
CA LEU A 44 -15.18 0.53 15.71
C LEU A 44 -15.92 -0.77 16.03
N ILE A 45 -15.95 -1.18 17.29
CA ILE A 45 -16.70 -2.36 17.76
C ILE A 45 -18.21 -2.16 17.52
N LYS A 46 -18.78 -1.02 17.91
CA LYS A 46 -20.18 -0.68 17.64
C LYS A 46 -20.51 -0.67 16.15
N ALA A 47 -19.53 -0.33 15.30
CA ALA A 47 -19.67 -0.40 13.85
C ALA A 47 -19.52 -1.83 13.29
N GLY A 48 -19.29 -2.84 14.15
CA GLY A 48 -19.18 -4.25 13.78
C GLY A 48 -17.77 -4.69 13.40
N SER A 49 -16.73 -3.97 13.83
CA SER A 49 -15.36 -4.43 13.67
C SER A 49 -15.04 -5.50 14.70
N LYS A 50 -14.40 -6.60 14.27
CA LYS A 50 -13.88 -7.66 15.14
C LYS A 50 -12.36 -7.57 15.29
N ASN A 51 -11.70 -6.96 14.33
CA ASN A 51 -10.25 -6.73 14.33
C ASN A 51 -9.98 -5.26 14.07
N ILE A 52 -9.01 -4.69 14.77
CA ILE A 52 -8.55 -3.31 14.57
C ILE A 52 -7.08 -3.35 14.17
N THR A 53 -6.74 -2.60 13.13
CA THR A 53 -5.38 -2.48 12.61
C THR A 53 -4.94 -1.02 12.68
N LEU A 54 -3.70 -0.78 13.06
CA LEU A 54 -3.10 0.54 12.99
C LEU A 54 -2.55 0.77 11.59
N CYS A 55 -2.79 1.96 11.05
CA CYS A 55 -2.26 2.37 9.74
C CYS A 55 -2.62 1.40 8.60
N ALA A 56 -1.79 1.31 7.58
CA ALA A 56 -1.88 0.35 6.47
C ALA A 56 -3.27 0.25 5.80
N TYR A 57 -4.06 1.34 5.81
CA TYR A 57 -5.40 1.36 5.22
C TYR A 57 -5.33 1.48 3.69
N SER A 58 -5.33 0.36 3.00
CA SER A 58 -5.39 0.34 1.54
C SER A 58 -6.82 0.66 1.04
N PRO A 59 -7.03 1.46 -0.02
CA PRO A 59 -6.04 2.07 -0.91
C PRO A 59 -5.53 3.43 -0.43
N ASN A 60 -6.11 3.99 0.61
CA ASN A 60 -5.72 5.28 1.18
C ASN A 60 -4.58 5.08 2.18
N TYR A 61 -3.45 4.69 1.67
CA TYR A 61 -2.22 4.51 2.44
C TYR A 61 -1.70 5.87 2.91
N PHE A 62 -2.16 6.33 4.07
CA PHE A 62 -1.58 7.50 4.70
C PHE A 62 -0.22 7.15 5.32
N SER A 63 -0.14 6.02 5.98
CA SER A 63 1.09 5.47 6.54
C SER A 63 1.02 3.94 6.53
N PRO A 64 2.12 3.23 6.21
CA PRO A 64 2.18 1.77 6.30
C PRO A 64 2.14 1.27 7.75
N GLY A 65 2.62 2.08 8.69
CA GLY A 65 2.73 1.74 10.10
C GLY A 65 3.12 2.94 10.93
N ILE A 66 3.66 2.68 12.11
CA ILE A 66 4.28 3.67 13.00
C ILE A 66 5.76 3.72 12.67
N ASP A 67 6.33 4.93 12.53
CA ASP A 67 7.77 5.10 12.36
C ASP A 67 8.52 4.41 13.51
N ALA A 68 9.45 3.52 13.17
CA ALA A 68 10.22 2.75 14.14
C ALA A 68 11.08 3.62 15.07
N LEU A 69 11.44 4.83 14.63
CA LEU A 69 12.13 5.82 15.45
C LEU A 69 11.22 6.43 16.52
N TYR A 70 9.91 6.32 16.37
CA TYR A 70 8.92 6.84 17.31
C TYR A 70 8.62 5.83 18.42
N THR A 71 9.65 5.50 19.19
CA THR A 71 9.64 4.41 20.19
C THR A 71 8.55 4.54 21.24
N GLU A 72 8.21 5.77 21.68
CA GLU A 72 7.12 6.02 22.62
C GLU A 72 5.75 5.62 22.03
N GLY A 73 5.51 5.95 20.76
CA GLY A 73 4.28 5.56 20.06
C GLY A 73 4.17 4.05 19.89
N VAL A 74 5.28 3.40 19.51
CA VAL A 74 5.34 1.93 19.40
C VAL A 74 5.03 1.29 20.75
N SER A 75 5.73 1.68 21.82
CA SER A 75 5.52 1.13 23.18
C SER A 75 4.11 1.39 23.71
N PHE A 76 3.52 2.56 23.38
CA PHE A 76 2.14 2.86 23.74
C PHE A 76 1.18 1.82 23.16
N PHE A 77 1.24 1.57 21.85
CA PHE A 77 0.33 0.65 21.22
C PHE A 77 0.61 -0.81 21.60
N GLU A 78 1.86 -1.21 21.75
CA GLU A 78 2.20 -2.56 22.23
C GLU A 78 1.62 -2.81 23.63
N SER A 79 1.69 -1.82 24.54
CA SER A 79 1.12 -1.93 25.89
C SER A 79 -0.43 -1.97 25.91
N HIS A 80 -1.06 -1.52 24.82
CA HIS A 80 -2.53 -1.57 24.65
C HIS A 80 -2.98 -2.75 23.76
N GLY A 81 -2.15 -3.76 23.56
CA GLY A 81 -2.55 -5.00 22.88
C GLY A 81 -2.44 -4.98 21.36
N TYR A 82 -1.67 -4.06 20.78
CA TYR A 82 -1.36 -4.02 19.36
C TYR A 82 0.06 -4.54 19.09
N PRO A 83 0.24 -5.86 18.90
CA PRO A 83 1.56 -6.41 18.63
C PRO A 83 2.04 -5.99 17.23
N ARG A 84 3.34 -5.95 17.04
CA ARG A 84 3.92 -5.76 15.70
C ARG A 84 3.51 -6.90 14.78
N SER A 85 3.05 -6.56 13.59
CA SER A 85 2.66 -7.53 12.56
C SER A 85 3.69 -7.68 11.45
N GLY A 86 4.63 -6.72 11.32
CA GLY A 86 5.65 -6.71 10.29
C GLY A 86 6.40 -5.39 10.27
N GLU A 87 7.29 -5.25 9.29
CA GLU A 87 8.07 -4.05 9.03
C GLU A 87 7.94 -3.67 7.55
N GLU A 88 7.82 -2.37 7.29
CA GLU A 88 7.78 -1.80 5.96
C GLU A 88 8.95 -0.84 5.77
N TYR A 89 9.59 -0.87 4.61
CA TYR A 89 10.74 -0.04 4.30
C TYR A 89 10.44 0.90 3.15
N SER A 90 10.67 2.19 3.35
CA SER A 90 10.71 3.16 2.26
C SER A 90 12.13 3.28 1.75
N MET A 91 12.31 3.12 0.44
CA MET A 91 13.61 3.23 -0.21
C MET A 91 13.62 4.45 -1.12
N ALA A 92 14.67 5.27 -1.00
CA ALA A 92 14.87 6.43 -1.85
C ALA A 92 16.18 6.30 -2.62
N ARG A 93 16.21 6.85 -3.84
CA ARG A 93 17.40 6.92 -4.67
C ARG A 93 17.46 8.22 -5.45
N ASP A 94 18.62 8.87 -5.42
CA ASP A 94 18.91 9.99 -6.32
C ASP A 94 19.01 9.48 -7.76
N LEU A 95 18.24 10.08 -8.66
CA LEU A 95 18.23 9.72 -10.09
C LEU A 95 19.11 10.62 -10.95
N TYR A 96 19.62 11.73 -10.44
CA TYR A 96 20.50 12.64 -11.21
C TYR A 96 21.82 11.97 -11.63
N THR A 97 22.38 11.18 -10.73
CA THR A 97 23.64 10.45 -10.96
C THR A 97 23.42 8.97 -11.21
N PHE A 98 22.16 8.54 -11.29
CA PHE A 98 21.84 7.13 -11.42
C PHE A 98 22.16 6.60 -12.82
N THR A 99 23.00 5.61 -12.87
CA THR A 99 23.20 4.74 -14.04
C THR A 99 22.73 3.33 -13.71
N LEU A 100 22.07 2.71 -14.70
CA LEU A 100 21.63 1.32 -14.52
C LEU A 100 22.86 0.42 -14.33
N PRO A 101 22.93 -0.36 -13.25
CA PRO A 101 24.04 -1.28 -13.05
C PRO A 101 24.16 -2.27 -14.22
N GLU A 102 25.37 -2.54 -14.68
CA GLU A 102 25.63 -3.48 -15.77
C GLU A 102 24.94 -4.84 -15.53
N LYS A 103 25.01 -5.34 -14.30
CA LYS A 103 24.32 -6.56 -13.86
C LYS A 103 22.82 -6.52 -14.20
N THR A 104 22.16 -5.37 -14.02
CA THR A 104 20.71 -5.22 -14.30
C THR A 104 20.45 -5.23 -15.80
N VAL A 105 21.34 -4.58 -16.58
CA VAL A 105 21.23 -4.57 -18.05
C VAL A 105 21.41 -5.98 -18.62
N LEU A 106 22.38 -6.72 -18.13
CA LEU A 106 22.63 -8.11 -18.56
C LEU A 106 21.46 -9.02 -18.19
N HIS A 107 20.94 -8.89 -16.98
CA HIS A 107 19.80 -9.68 -16.53
C HIS A 107 18.53 -9.38 -17.33
N LYS A 108 18.28 -8.11 -17.67
CA LYS A 108 17.17 -7.73 -18.55
C LYS A 108 17.28 -8.43 -19.92
N LYS A 109 18.46 -8.41 -20.54
CA LYS A 109 18.71 -9.09 -21.83
C LYS A 109 18.47 -10.59 -21.74
N GLU A 110 18.90 -11.20 -20.64
CA GLU A 110 18.65 -12.63 -20.39
C GLU A 110 17.15 -12.94 -20.31
N LEU A 111 16.37 -12.12 -19.60
CA LEU A 111 14.93 -12.27 -19.50
C LEU A 111 14.23 -12.06 -20.84
N GLU A 112 14.66 -11.07 -21.62
CA GLU A 112 14.17 -10.83 -22.98
C GLU A 112 14.46 -12.01 -23.91
N GLY A 113 15.64 -12.64 -23.77
CA GLY A 113 15.98 -13.89 -24.46
C GLY A 113 15.12 -15.10 -24.07
N LYS A 114 14.47 -15.04 -22.90
CA LYS A 114 13.50 -16.05 -22.44
C LYS A 114 12.04 -15.70 -22.81
N GLY A 115 11.84 -14.73 -23.69
CA GLY A 115 10.52 -14.31 -24.18
C GLY A 115 9.74 -13.37 -23.24
N ILE A 116 10.42 -12.75 -22.27
CA ILE A 116 9.79 -11.75 -21.41
C ILE A 116 9.94 -10.36 -22.04
N THR A 117 8.84 -9.64 -22.20
CA THR A 117 8.82 -8.27 -22.70
C THR A 117 8.48 -7.31 -21.58
N PHE A 118 9.19 -6.18 -21.54
CA PHE A 118 8.89 -5.06 -20.63
C PHE A 118 8.27 -3.93 -21.42
N THR A 119 7.03 -3.56 -21.10
CA THR A 119 6.27 -2.57 -21.85
C THR A 119 5.40 -1.71 -20.93
N MET A 120 4.96 -0.56 -21.44
CA MET A 120 3.90 0.20 -20.79
C MET A 120 2.57 -0.53 -20.94
N TYR A 121 1.64 -0.24 -20.04
CA TYR A 121 0.29 -0.76 -20.11
C TYR A 121 -0.39 -0.38 -21.43
N THR A 122 -1.15 -1.29 -21.97
CA THR A 122 -2.17 -1.07 -23.00
C THR A 122 -3.41 -1.87 -22.64
N ASP A 123 -4.57 -1.51 -23.21
CA ASP A 123 -5.83 -2.20 -22.91
C ASP A 123 -5.83 -3.70 -23.25
N THR A 124 -4.94 -4.13 -24.13
CA THR A 124 -4.73 -5.56 -24.45
C THR A 124 -4.40 -6.38 -23.19
N TYR A 125 -3.71 -5.78 -22.23
CA TYR A 125 -3.26 -6.48 -21.01
C TYR A 125 -4.18 -6.28 -19.80
N LYS A 126 -5.32 -5.60 -19.97
CA LYS A 126 -6.21 -5.23 -18.87
C LYS A 126 -6.66 -6.45 -18.05
N ASP A 127 -7.17 -7.46 -18.71
CA ASP A 127 -7.76 -8.61 -18.02
C ASP A 127 -6.69 -9.47 -17.34
N THR A 128 -5.53 -9.67 -17.96
CA THR A 128 -4.42 -10.42 -17.37
C THR A 128 -3.78 -9.67 -16.21
N LEU A 129 -3.68 -8.34 -16.29
CA LEU A 129 -3.20 -7.49 -15.19
C LEU A 129 -4.16 -7.53 -13.99
N LEU A 130 -5.47 -7.38 -14.22
CA LEU A 130 -6.47 -7.45 -13.15
C LEU A 130 -6.52 -8.86 -12.52
N SER A 131 -6.38 -9.91 -13.34
CA SER A 131 -6.28 -11.27 -12.86
C SER A 131 -5.06 -11.49 -11.97
N LEU A 132 -3.88 -11.04 -12.42
CA LEU A 132 -2.64 -11.11 -11.63
C LEU A 132 -2.79 -10.39 -10.28
N THR A 133 -3.23 -9.13 -10.31
CA THR A 133 -3.33 -8.32 -9.09
C THR A 133 -4.32 -8.89 -8.08
N ASN A 134 -5.45 -9.41 -8.56
CA ASN A 134 -6.47 -9.99 -7.69
C ASN A 134 -6.03 -11.34 -7.09
N ARG A 135 -5.32 -12.16 -7.86
CA ARG A 135 -4.84 -13.47 -7.42
C ARG A 135 -3.68 -13.36 -6.44
N GLU A 136 -2.66 -12.55 -6.76
CA GLU A 136 -1.40 -12.53 -6.03
C GLU A 136 -1.36 -11.47 -4.91
N PHE A 137 -2.03 -10.33 -5.11
CA PHE A 137 -1.91 -9.18 -4.22
C PHE A 137 -3.22 -8.78 -3.53
N GLY A 138 -4.35 -9.27 -4.02
CA GLY A 138 -5.66 -9.02 -3.44
C GLY A 138 -6.31 -7.70 -3.84
N ALA A 139 -7.49 -7.45 -3.27
CA ALA A 139 -8.42 -6.41 -3.72
C ALA A 139 -7.87 -4.98 -3.59
N GLY A 140 -7.02 -4.69 -2.62
CA GLY A 140 -6.47 -3.35 -2.43
C GLY A 140 -5.58 -2.93 -3.60
N TRP A 141 -4.72 -3.82 -4.06
CA TRP A 141 -3.83 -3.59 -5.19
C TRP A 141 -4.60 -3.55 -6.52
N THR A 142 -5.57 -4.45 -6.69
CA THR A 142 -6.49 -4.43 -7.84
C THR A 142 -7.23 -3.09 -7.92
N LEU A 143 -7.65 -2.53 -6.78
CA LEU A 143 -8.32 -1.23 -6.74
C LEU A 143 -7.40 -0.10 -7.20
N ASN A 144 -6.11 -0.12 -6.84
CA ASN A 144 -5.16 0.88 -7.32
C ASN A 144 -5.02 0.85 -8.84
N VAL A 145 -4.95 -0.34 -9.43
CA VAL A 145 -4.95 -0.51 -10.88
C VAL A 145 -6.24 0.03 -11.50
N LEU A 146 -7.40 -0.36 -10.94
CA LEU A 146 -8.71 0.13 -11.43
C LEU A 146 -8.83 1.66 -11.36
N HIS A 147 -8.30 2.30 -10.33
CA HIS A 147 -8.26 3.76 -10.23
C HIS A 147 -7.41 4.40 -11.35
N ALA A 148 -6.23 3.82 -11.65
CA ALA A 148 -5.38 4.30 -12.74
C ALA A 148 -6.09 4.16 -14.11
N LEU A 149 -6.82 3.05 -14.31
CA LEU A 149 -7.63 2.84 -15.51
C LEU A 149 -8.77 3.86 -15.62
N GLN A 150 -9.49 4.10 -14.53
CA GLN A 150 -10.60 5.08 -14.50
C GLN A 150 -10.14 6.51 -14.77
N LYS A 151 -8.94 6.87 -14.31
CA LYS A 151 -8.34 8.19 -14.56
C LYS A 151 -7.65 8.31 -15.91
N GLN A 152 -7.60 7.24 -16.69
CA GLN A 152 -6.86 7.17 -17.96
C GLN A 152 -5.34 7.45 -17.80
N GLU A 153 -4.80 7.12 -16.62
CA GLU A 153 -3.37 7.29 -16.30
C GLU A 153 -2.55 5.99 -16.46
N ALA A 154 -3.21 4.87 -16.74
CA ALA A 154 -2.57 3.55 -16.73
C ALA A 154 -1.46 3.41 -17.78
N GLU A 155 -1.66 3.97 -18.99
CA GLU A 155 -0.70 3.92 -20.09
C GLU A 155 0.62 4.65 -19.75
N ASP A 156 0.55 5.69 -18.93
CA ASP A 156 1.71 6.47 -18.50
C ASP A 156 2.31 6.01 -17.17
N THR A 157 1.55 5.28 -16.36
CA THR A 157 1.94 5.00 -14.97
C THR A 157 2.21 3.53 -14.68
N ILE A 158 1.78 2.60 -15.54
CA ILE A 158 1.93 1.17 -15.30
C ILE A 158 2.91 0.56 -16.30
N VAL A 159 3.99 -0.01 -15.76
CA VAL A 159 4.96 -0.81 -16.51
C VAL A 159 4.68 -2.28 -16.26
N LEU A 160 4.70 -3.09 -17.31
CA LEU A 160 4.39 -4.51 -17.28
C LEU A 160 5.61 -5.35 -17.66
N ALA A 161 5.73 -6.51 -17.01
CA ALA A 161 6.49 -7.64 -17.52
C ALA A 161 5.50 -8.67 -18.10
N VAL A 162 5.67 -9.00 -19.37
CA VAL A 162 4.73 -9.84 -20.12
C VAL A 162 5.47 -11.04 -20.67
N LYS A 163 4.87 -12.21 -20.58
CA LYS A 163 5.32 -13.45 -21.23
C LYS A 163 4.10 -14.18 -21.82
N ASP A 164 4.21 -14.63 -23.06
CA ASP A 164 3.16 -15.39 -23.75
C ASP A 164 1.78 -14.69 -23.70
N ASN A 165 1.77 -13.35 -23.88
CA ASN A 165 0.61 -12.46 -23.73
C ASN A 165 -0.01 -12.38 -22.33
N GLU A 166 0.63 -12.96 -21.32
CA GLU A 166 0.19 -12.92 -19.93
C GLU A 166 1.04 -11.91 -19.14
N VAL A 167 0.41 -11.09 -18.33
CA VAL A 167 1.12 -10.22 -17.38
C VAL A 167 1.64 -11.05 -16.23
N ILE A 168 2.97 -11.10 -16.08
CA ILE A 168 3.68 -11.85 -15.04
C ILE A 168 4.24 -10.94 -13.94
N GLY A 169 4.21 -9.63 -14.13
CA GLY A 169 4.65 -8.65 -13.16
C GLY A 169 4.25 -7.24 -13.59
N TYR A 170 4.14 -6.34 -12.62
CA TYR A 170 3.85 -4.94 -12.88
C TYR A 170 4.51 -4.01 -11.88
N CYS A 171 4.69 -2.77 -12.27
CA CYS A 171 5.12 -1.67 -11.44
C CYS A 171 4.24 -0.45 -11.73
N MET A 172 3.72 0.18 -10.67
CA MET A 172 3.02 1.46 -10.80
C MET A 172 3.95 2.58 -10.35
N ARG A 173 4.12 3.60 -11.21
CA ARG A 173 4.83 4.83 -10.87
C ARG A 173 3.83 5.96 -10.64
N LYS A 174 4.16 6.86 -9.75
CA LYS A 174 3.54 8.17 -9.65
C LYS A 174 4.57 9.23 -9.99
N ILE A 175 4.18 10.23 -10.75
CA ILE A 175 5.02 11.39 -11.11
C ILE A 175 4.44 12.63 -10.44
N ASP A 176 3.66 12.47 -9.42
CA ASP A 176 3.02 13.59 -8.74
C ASP A 176 3.95 14.12 -7.65
N GLY A 177 4.49 15.33 -7.86
CA GLY A 177 5.33 16.00 -6.88
C GLY A 177 4.61 16.42 -5.60
N ASN A 178 3.30 16.22 -5.54
CA ASN A 178 2.45 16.47 -4.36
C ASN A 178 2.07 15.18 -3.62
N ASP A 179 2.73 14.07 -3.88
CA ASP A 179 2.55 12.88 -3.05
C ASP A 179 3.15 13.14 -1.67
N GLY A 180 2.36 13.76 -0.81
CA GLY A 180 2.71 14.15 0.55
C GLY A 180 2.97 13.00 1.52
N ARG A 181 3.33 11.84 1.01
CA ARG A 181 3.91 10.78 1.80
C ARG A 181 5.33 11.18 2.15
N PHE A 182 5.55 11.67 3.33
CA PHE A 182 6.90 11.93 3.84
C PHE A 182 7.63 13.04 3.07
N GLY A 183 6.93 14.18 2.89
CA GLY A 183 7.41 15.42 2.24
C GLY A 183 8.75 15.89 2.70
#